data_cf17833a43681d649145581c792bef05
#
_entry.id   cf17833a43681d649145581c792bef05
#
_cell.length_a   1.000
_cell.length_b   1.000
_cell.length_c   1.000
_cell.angle_alpha   90.00
_cell.angle_beta   90.00
_cell.angle_gamma   90.00
#
_symmetry.space_group_name_H-M   'P 1'
#
loop_
_entity.id
_entity.type
_entity.pdbx_description
1 polymer ?
#
loop_
_entity_poly.entity_id
_entity_poly.type
_entity_poly.pdbx_seq_one_letter_code
_entity_poly.pdbx_strand_id
1 'polypeptide(L)'
;MEKFKDNRELNRRSVKDQLANMELLADCIRAEEENGNERYNFLLKGYSQETKEHKPDHAACSAIKEDNSPNKITEKRICRCMNYYSKELAQCKNCKLERKFQNAGKNYFAAEYEVPTKYVIHRVGRIDLVIKDARSGVEYAAEINLPKKNSETLTRMIAEILTYTAGMLDKYKPAICFFEGSTQYKDFCNDAIRSDENFQYLLTQVDVFYITYTENDGIVDYVIHNHKEEPLW
;
A
#
# COMPACT_ATOMS: atom_id res chain seq x y z
N MET A 1 9.80 -13.50 18.23
CA MET A 1 8.75 -14.00 17.33
C MET A 1 7.31 -13.77 17.82
N GLU A 2 7.01 -13.75 19.12
CA GLU A 2 5.67 -13.40 19.62
C GLU A 2 5.28 -11.92 19.42
N LYS A 3 6.25 -11.03 19.24
CA LYS A 3 6.06 -9.57 19.17
C LYS A 3 5.31 -9.05 17.93
N PHE A 4 5.29 -9.80 16.82
CA PHE A 4 4.53 -9.41 15.62
C PHE A 4 3.06 -9.84 15.62
N LYS A 5 2.58 -10.53 16.66
CA LYS A 5 1.18 -10.93 16.77
C LYS A 5 0.21 -9.76 17.01
N ASP A 6 0.71 -8.66 17.54
CA ASP A 6 -0.09 -7.43 17.75
C ASP A 6 0.52 -6.28 16.94
N ASN A 7 0.02 -6.10 15.70
CA ASN A 7 0.41 -5.02 14.80
C ASN A 7 0.24 -3.61 15.42
N ARG A 8 -0.43 -3.47 16.57
CA ARG A 8 -0.63 -2.18 17.23
C ARG A 8 0.66 -1.59 17.78
N GLU A 9 1.66 -2.41 18.12
CA GLU A 9 2.97 -1.89 18.56
C GLU A 9 3.70 -1.17 17.43
N LEU A 10 3.48 -1.58 16.18
CA LEU A 10 4.07 -0.96 15.00
C LEU A 10 3.51 0.46 14.72
N ASN A 11 2.45 0.86 15.40
CA ASN A 11 1.83 2.19 15.25
C ASN A 11 2.42 3.27 16.16
N ARG A 12 3.47 2.98 16.92
CA ARG A 12 4.14 3.99 17.75
C ARG A 12 4.91 4.96 16.86
N ARG A 13 4.58 6.24 16.96
CA ARG A 13 4.98 7.27 15.99
C ARG A 13 6.20 8.10 16.37
N SER A 14 6.74 7.98 17.57
CA SER A 14 8.01 8.68 17.83
C SER A 14 9.09 8.12 16.90
N VAL A 15 10.01 8.97 16.44
CA VAL A 15 11.13 8.53 15.58
C VAL A 15 11.88 7.38 16.24
N LYS A 16 12.12 7.46 17.55
CA LYS A 16 12.77 6.40 18.33
C LYS A 16 12.01 5.07 18.24
N ASP A 17 10.68 5.09 18.42
CA ASP A 17 9.87 3.87 18.34
C ASP A 17 9.83 3.32 16.92
N GLN A 18 9.79 4.19 15.90
CA GLN A 18 9.82 3.76 14.51
C GLN A 18 11.14 3.07 14.17
N LEU A 19 12.28 3.64 14.56
CA LEU A 19 13.61 3.03 14.34
C LEU A 19 13.72 1.66 15.04
N ALA A 20 13.28 1.55 16.29
CA ALA A 20 13.27 0.27 17.02
C ALA A 20 12.38 -0.78 16.35
N ASN A 21 11.26 -0.38 15.76
CA ASN A 21 10.38 -1.28 15.02
C ASN A 21 10.98 -1.69 13.66
N MET A 22 11.70 -0.79 12.99
CA MET A 22 12.44 -1.08 11.75
C MET A 22 13.56 -2.09 11.99
N GLU A 23 14.36 -1.91 13.06
CA GLU A 23 15.36 -2.87 13.49
C GLU A 23 14.74 -4.26 13.74
N LEU A 24 13.67 -4.32 14.53
CA LEU A 24 13.00 -5.58 14.83
C LEU A 24 12.48 -6.28 13.57
N LEU A 25 11.87 -5.55 12.63
CA LEU A 25 11.37 -6.14 11.38
C LEU A 25 12.53 -6.61 10.49
N ALA A 26 13.57 -5.80 10.35
CA ALA A 26 14.75 -6.14 9.58
C ALA A 26 15.45 -7.40 10.10
N ASP A 27 15.61 -7.53 11.42
CA ASP A 27 16.21 -8.70 12.05
C ASP A 27 15.39 -9.97 11.83
N CYS A 28 14.07 -9.86 11.89
CA CYS A 28 13.21 -11.00 11.57
C CYS A 28 13.35 -11.46 10.11
N ILE A 29 13.47 -10.52 9.16
CA ILE A 29 13.64 -10.87 7.74
C ILE A 29 15.02 -11.51 7.51
N ARG A 30 16.09 -10.93 8.06
CA ARG A 30 17.45 -11.49 7.98
C ARG A 30 17.52 -12.91 8.52
N ALA A 31 16.91 -13.14 9.70
CA ALA A 31 16.88 -14.47 10.30
C ALA A 31 16.17 -15.53 9.45
N GLU A 32 15.10 -15.16 8.74
CA GLU A 32 14.43 -16.09 7.82
C GLU A 32 15.28 -16.32 6.55
N GLU A 33 15.93 -15.29 6.02
CA GLU A 33 16.86 -15.43 4.88
C GLU A 33 18.05 -16.35 5.21
N GLU A 34 18.65 -16.18 6.39
CA GLU A 34 19.75 -17.03 6.86
C GLU A 34 19.35 -18.50 7.03
N ASN A 35 18.12 -18.75 7.46
CA ASN A 35 17.58 -20.09 7.63
C ASN A 35 17.10 -20.73 6.31
N GLY A 36 17.19 -20.03 5.18
CA GLY A 36 16.74 -20.51 3.87
C GLY A 36 15.22 -20.73 3.79
N ASN A 37 14.46 -20.12 4.68
CA ASN A 37 13.00 -20.21 4.68
C ASN A 37 12.40 -19.37 3.54
N GLU A 38 11.18 -19.72 3.14
CA GLU A 38 10.42 -18.84 2.26
C GLU A 38 10.29 -17.48 2.91
N ARG A 39 10.57 -16.42 2.14
CA ARG A 39 10.49 -15.04 2.62
C ARG A 39 9.15 -14.80 3.31
N TYR A 40 9.21 -14.17 4.48
CA TYR A 40 8.06 -13.71 5.27
C TYR A 40 7.22 -14.80 5.94
N ASN A 41 7.68 -16.04 6.02
CA ASN A 41 6.98 -17.11 6.77
C ASN A 41 6.67 -16.74 8.22
N PHE A 42 7.54 -15.95 8.86
CA PHE A 42 7.32 -15.51 10.24
C PHE A 42 6.11 -14.56 10.37
N LEU A 43 5.81 -13.77 9.32
CA LEU A 43 4.63 -12.91 9.26
C LEU A 43 3.34 -13.72 9.10
N LEU A 44 3.43 -14.91 8.52
CA LEU A 44 2.31 -15.83 8.29
C LEU A 44 2.09 -16.84 9.42
N LYS A 45 2.96 -16.86 10.43
CA LYS A 45 2.92 -17.84 11.50
C LYS A 45 1.64 -17.70 12.34
N GLY A 46 0.80 -18.73 12.31
CA GLY A 46 -0.51 -18.73 12.98
C GLY A 46 -1.69 -18.43 12.06
N TYR A 47 -1.45 -18.30 10.77
CA TYR A 47 -2.46 -18.08 9.77
C TYR A 47 -2.78 -19.38 9.02
N SER A 48 -4.07 -19.67 8.84
CA SER A 48 -4.50 -20.82 8.06
C SER A 48 -4.41 -20.53 6.57
N GLN A 49 -3.85 -21.48 5.81
CA GLN A 49 -3.86 -21.43 4.35
C GLN A 49 -5.25 -21.87 3.85
N GLU A 50 -6.21 -21.00 3.80
CA GLU A 50 -7.45 -21.25 3.08
C GLU A 50 -7.40 -20.55 1.73
N THR A 51 -7.35 -21.31 0.67
CA THR A 51 -7.53 -20.79 -0.70
C THR A 51 -9.02 -20.55 -0.95
N LYS A 52 -9.50 -19.35 -0.71
CA LYS A 52 -10.79 -18.92 -1.25
C LYS A 52 -10.55 -18.13 -2.53
N GLU A 53 -11.11 -18.58 -3.64
CA GLU A 53 -11.26 -17.75 -4.83
C GLU A 53 -12.15 -16.55 -4.47
N HIS A 54 -11.51 -15.43 -4.16
CA HIS A 54 -12.21 -14.17 -4.12
C HIS A 54 -12.26 -13.59 -5.52
N LYS A 55 -13.45 -13.50 -6.07
CA LYS A 55 -13.67 -12.62 -7.22
C LYS A 55 -13.53 -11.18 -6.72
N PRO A 56 -12.73 -10.35 -7.39
CA PRO A 56 -12.67 -8.93 -7.07
C PRO A 56 -14.10 -8.37 -7.17
N ASP A 57 -14.56 -7.70 -6.14
CA ASP A 57 -15.84 -6.99 -6.19
C ASP A 57 -15.61 -5.66 -6.91
N HIS A 58 -15.57 -5.72 -8.22
CA HIS A 58 -15.38 -4.57 -9.11
C HIS A 58 -16.70 -3.85 -9.44
N ALA A 59 -17.65 -3.87 -8.53
CA ALA A 59 -18.87 -3.09 -8.71
C ALA A 59 -18.53 -1.61 -8.92
N ALA A 60 -19.13 -0.99 -9.91
CA ALA A 60 -19.00 0.44 -10.16
C ALA A 60 -19.33 1.24 -8.90
N CYS A 61 -18.65 2.37 -8.67
CA CYS A 61 -18.89 3.22 -7.50
C CYS A 61 -20.36 3.55 -7.25
N SER A 62 -21.14 3.72 -8.33
CA SER A 62 -22.59 3.96 -8.29
C SER A 62 -23.41 2.80 -7.76
N ALA A 63 -22.90 1.57 -7.80
CA ALA A 63 -23.60 0.35 -7.37
C ALA A 63 -23.40 0.04 -5.88
N ILE A 64 -22.50 0.76 -5.18
CA ILE A 64 -22.15 0.46 -3.81
C ILE A 64 -23.08 1.19 -2.86
N LYS A 65 -23.96 0.44 -2.22
CA LYS A 65 -24.94 0.94 -1.26
C LYS A 65 -24.34 1.41 0.07
N GLU A 66 -23.13 0.98 0.39
CA GLU A 66 -22.54 1.15 1.72
C GLU A 66 -22.02 2.56 2.00
N ASP A 67 -21.89 3.40 0.99
CA ASP A 67 -21.25 4.69 1.15
C ASP A 67 -22.18 5.84 0.74
N ASN A 68 -23.24 6.02 1.51
CA ASN A 68 -24.19 7.13 1.31
C ASN A 68 -23.64 8.51 1.73
N SER A 69 -22.43 8.58 2.30
CA SER A 69 -21.81 9.84 2.67
C SER A 69 -20.86 10.31 1.55
N PRO A 70 -21.21 11.39 0.82
CA PRO A 70 -20.35 11.91 -0.25
C PRO A 70 -18.99 12.37 0.24
N ASN A 71 -18.87 12.67 1.55
CA ASN A 71 -17.67 13.25 2.16
C ASN A 71 -16.77 12.24 2.87
N LYS A 72 -17.16 10.95 2.94
CA LYS A 72 -16.34 9.94 3.60
C LYS A 72 -15.28 9.42 2.64
N ILE A 73 -14.09 9.98 2.73
CA ILE A 73 -12.91 9.52 1.99
C ILE A 73 -12.29 8.37 2.78
N THR A 74 -12.31 7.16 2.21
CA THR A 74 -11.63 5.97 2.72
C THR A 74 -10.59 5.51 1.69
N GLU A 75 -9.56 4.77 2.12
CA GLU A 75 -8.54 4.16 1.24
C GLU A 75 -9.18 3.39 0.11
N LYS A 76 -10.05 2.46 0.45
CA LYS A 76 -10.82 1.66 -0.50
C LYS A 76 -11.54 2.51 -1.55
N ARG A 77 -12.09 3.64 -1.16
CA ARG A 77 -12.83 4.53 -2.06
C ARG A 77 -11.91 5.27 -3.01
N ILE A 78 -10.75 5.70 -2.52
CA ILE A 78 -9.71 6.33 -3.35
C ILE A 78 -9.15 5.31 -4.34
N CYS A 79 -8.71 4.14 -3.88
CA CYS A 79 -8.15 3.09 -4.73
C CYS A 79 -9.13 2.68 -5.83
N ARG A 80 -10.41 2.53 -5.48
CA ARG A 80 -11.47 2.29 -6.45
C ARG A 80 -11.59 3.41 -7.47
N CYS A 81 -11.61 4.67 -7.03
CA CYS A 81 -11.69 5.82 -7.91
C CYS A 81 -10.49 5.90 -8.85
N MET A 82 -9.28 5.71 -8.33
CA MET A 82 -8.05 5.67 -9.12
C MET A 82 -8.10 4.58 -10.21
N ASN A 83 -8.63 3.41 -9.88
CA ASN A 83 -8.76 2.32 -10.84
C ASN A 83 -9.83 2.57 -11.90
N TYR A 84 -11.03 2.99 -11.50
CA TYR A 84 -12.15 3.15 -12.43
C TYR A 84 -12.08 4.42 -13.27
N TYR A 85 -11.71 5.54 -12.67
CA TYR A 85 -11.66 6.80 -13.40
C TYR A 85 -10.60 6.80 -14.49
N SER A 86 -9.52 6.06 -14.27
CA SER A 86 -8.47 5.88 -15.27
C SER A 86 -8.90 5.01 -16.46
N LYS A 87 -9.88 4.11 -16.26
CA LYS A 87 -10.31 3.14 -17.29
C LYS A 87 -11.57 3.57 -18.03
N GLU A 88 -12.55 4.10 -17.33
CA GLU A 88 -13.90 4.32 -17.87
C GLU A 88 -14.57 5.57 -17.29
N LEU A 89 -14.20 6.74 -17.79
CA LEU A 89 -14.81 8.03 -17.44
C LEU A 89 -16.36 8.01 -17.54
N ALA A 90 -16.92 7.21 -18.46
CA ALA A 90 -18.36 7.11 -18.67
C ALA A 90 -19.11 6.51 -17.46
N GLN A 91 -18.49 5.58 -16.73
CA GLN A 91 -19.12 4.93 -15.57
C GLN A 91 -19.15 5.83 -14.33
N CYS A 92 -18.31 6.86 -14.28
CA CYS A 92 -18.25 7.79 -13.17
C CYS A 92 -19.31 8.93 -13.25
N LYS A 93 -20.14 8.98 -14.29
CA LYS A 93 -21.17 10.05 -14.44
C LYS A 93 -22.12 10.16 -13.26
N ASN A 94 -22.42 9.04 -12.60
CA ASN A 94 -23.33 9.00 -11.45
C ASN A 94 -22.56 8.87 -10.11
N CYS A 95 -21.26 9.06 -10.11
CA CYS A 95 -20.44 8.99 -8.91
C CYS A 95 -20.79 10.14 -7.97
N LYS A 96 -21.15 9.81 -6.73
CA LYS A 96 -21.44 10.78 -5.67
C LYS A 96 -20.19 11.26 -4.93
N LEU A 97 -19.02 10.84 -5.37
CA LEU A 97 -17.75 11.29 -4.79
C LEU A 97 -17.56 12.77 -5.17
N GLU A 98 -17.37 13.62 -4.19
CA GLU A 98 -17.06 15.04 -4.42
C GLU A 98 -15.68 15.21 -5.07
N ARG A 99 -14.75 14.31 -4.73
CA ARG A 99 -13.39 14.29 -5.29
C ARG A 99 -13.20 13.06 -6.18
N LYS A 100 -12.84 13.28 -7.43
CA LYS A 100 -12.55 12.27 -8.43
C LYS A 100 -11.06 12.23 -8.71
N PHE A 101 -10.45 11.06 -8.60
CA PHE A 101 -9.02 10.87 -8.78
C PHE A 101 -8.68 10.48 -10.21
N GLN A 102 -8.13 11.42 -10.97
CA GLN A 102 -7.73 11.25 -12.35
C GLN A 102 -6.21 11.08 -12.46
N ASN A 103 -5.77 10.01 -13.12
CA ASN A 103 -4.34 9.82 -13.36
C ASN A 103 -3.87 10.75 -14.49
N ALA A 104 -3.02 11.71 -14.16
CA ALA A 104 -2.33 12.58 -15.09
C ALA A 104 -0.96 12.00 -15.55
N GLY A 105 -0.47 10.97 -14.86
CA GLY A 105 0.76 10.28 -15.18
C GLY A 105 0.62 9.29 -16.34
N LYS A 106 1.77 8.94 -16.97
CA LYS A 106 1.82 7.99 -18.10
C LYS A 106 2.54 6.68 -17.77
N ASN A 107 3.40 6.71 -16.76
CA ASN A 107 4.30 5.59 -16.48
C ASN A 107 3.65 4.54 -15.56
N TYR A 108 2.88 4.97 -14.59
CA TYR A 108 2.27 4.11 -13.59
C TYR A 108 0.78 4.38 -13.47
N PHE A 109 -0.03 3.33 -13.30
CA PHE A 109 -1.46 3.45 -13.13
C PHE A 109 -2.02 2.40 -12.16
N ALA A 110 -3.19 2.70 -11.58
CA ALA A 110 -3.95 1.81 -10.72
C ALA A 110 -4.61 0.71 -11.56
N ALA A 111 -4.03 -0.49 -11.57
CA ALA A 111 -4.50 -1.61 -12.39
C ALA A 111 -5.67 -2.36 -11.73
N GLU A 112 -5.59 -2.60 -10.42
CA GLU A 112 -6.61 -3.29 -9.61
C GLU A 112 -6.63 -2.68 -8.19
N TYR A 113 -7.67 -2.98 -7.41
CA TYR A 113 -7.80 -2.57 -6.00
C TYR A 113 -8.49 -3.67 -5.18
N GLU A 114 -8.28 -3.67 -3.88
CA GLU A 114 -8.87 -4.65 -2.93
C GLU A 114 -8.62 -6.10 -3.37
N VAL A 115 -7.40 -6.39 -3.81
CA VAL A 115 -7.05 -7.72 -4.34
C VAL A 115 -6.90 -8.71 -3.19
N PRO A 116 -7.58 -9.86 -3.25
CA PRO A 116 -7.46 -10.87 -2.19
C PRO A 116 -6.04 -11.43 -2.13
N THR A 117 -5.55 -11.63 -0.92
CA THR A 117 -4.29 -12.32 -0.67
C THR A 117 -4.43 -13.83 -0.88
N LYS A 118 -3.33 -14.52 -1.19
CA LYS A 118 -3.32 -15.98 -1.34
C LYS A 118 -3.69 -16.68 -0.03
N TYR A 119 -3.30 -16.11 1.09
CA TYR A 119 -3.60 -16.65 2.41
C TYR A 119 -4.78 -15.90 3.00
N VAL A 120 -5.92 -16.59 3.11
CA VAL A 120 -7.08 -16.04 3.80
C VAL A 120 -6.91 -16.27 5.29
N ILE A 121 -6.72 -15.18 5.98
CA ILE A 121 -6.73 -15.15 7.42
C ILE A 121 -8.03 -14.53 7.86
N HIS A 122 -8.65 -15.04 8.91
CA HIS A 122 -9.78 -14.35 9.51
C HIS A 122 -9.43 -12.87 9.74
N ARG A 123 -10.05 -11.96 8.98
CA ARG A 123 -9.86 -10.51 9.00
C ARG A 123 -8.54 -10.01 8.39
N VAL A 124 -7.84 -10.78 7.61
CA VAL A 124 -6.70 -10.26 6.86
C VAL A 124 -7.17 -9.35 5.77
N GLY A 125 -6.48 -8.24 5.67
CA GLY A 125 -6.68 -7.23 4.67
C GLY A 125 -6.60 -7.77 3.25
N ARG A 126 -6.87 -6.90 2.34
CA ARG A 126 -6.65 -7.10 0.91
C ARG A 126 -5.53 -6.16 0.52
N ILE A 127 -4.83 -6.50 -0.54
CA ILE A 127 -3.92 -5.55 -1.19
C ILE A 127 -4.76 -4.35 -1.63
N ASP A 128 -4.46 -3.18 -1.13
CA ASP A 128 -5.25 -1.98 -1.38
C ASP A 128 -5.27 -1.61 -2.84
N LEU A 129 -4.08 -1.59 -3.47
CA LEU A 129 -3.88 -1.16 -4.84
C LEU A 129 -2.85 -2.02 -5.55
N VAL A 130 -3.13 -2.38 -6.80
CA VAL A 130 -2.12 -2.89 -7.72
C VAL A 130 -1.71 -1.76 -8.65
N ILE A 131 -0.45 -1.35 -8.55
CA ILE A 131 0.16 -0.37 -9.43
C ILE A 131 0.84 -1.12 -10.57
N LYS A 132 0.60 -0.70 -11.82
CA LYS A 132 1.23 -1.30 -13.00
C LYS A 132 2.12 -0.28 -13.71
N ASP A 133 3.33 -0.70 -14.01
CA ASP A 133 4.23 0.04 -14.90
C ASP A 133 3.75 -0.16 -16.35
N ALA A 134 3.40 0.92 -17.01
CA ALA A 134 2.91 0.89 -18.40
C ALA A 134 3.98 0.46 -19.41
N ARG A 135 5.27 0.63 -19.10
CA ARG A 135 6.40 0.34 -19.99
C ARG A 135 6.83 -1.13 -19.91
N SER A 136 6.97 -1.64 -18.70
CA SER A 136 7.46 -3.01 -18.45
C SER A 136 6.35 -4.03 -18.26
N GLY A 137 5.14 -3.58 -17.93
CA GLY A 137 4.02 -4.45 -17.53
C GLY A 137 4.14 -5.03 -16.12
N VAL A 138 5.18 -4.69 -15.37
CA VAL A 138 5.39 -5.16 -13.99
C VAL A 138 4.26 -4.65 -13.09
N GLU A 139 3.75 -5.55 -12.25
CA GLU A 139 2.69 -5.25 -11.29
C GLU A 139 3.24 -5.23 -9.86
N TYR A 140 2.87 -4.19 -9.12
CA TYR A 140 3.27 -3.95 -7.74
C TYR A 140 2.03 -4.01 -6.86
N ALA A 141 2.02 -4.90 -5.87
CA ALA A 141 1.03 -4.90 -4.81
C ALA A 141 1.41 -3.82 -3.80
N ALA A 142 0.57 -2.83 -3.61
CA ALA A 142 0.86 -1.68 -2.78
C ALA A 142 -0.11 -1.56 -1.60
N GLU A 143 0.44 -1.39 -0.41
CA GLU A 143 -0.25 -0.81 0.74
C GLU A 143 -0.25 0.70 0.56
N ILE A 144 -1.42 1.34 0.59
CA ILE A 144 -1.56 2.77 0.32
C ILE A 144 -2.03 3.53 1.55
N ASN A 145 -1.49 4.71 1.74
CA ASN A 145 -1.91 5.58 2.83
C ASN A 145 -2.43 6.93 2.34
N LEU A 146 -3.53 7.36 2.95
CA LEU A 146 -4.26 8.57 2.56
C LEU A 146 -3.51 9.86 2.86
N PRO A 147 -3.81 10.97 2.13
CA PRO A 147 -3.19 12.27 2.39
C PRO A 147 -3.56 12.92 3.72
N LYS A 148 -4.39 12.28 4.54
CA LYS A 148 -4.78 12.76 5.87
C LYS A 148 -3.86 12.23 6.96
N LYS A 149 -3.86 12.91 8.13
CA LYS A 149 -3.19 12.37 9.34
C LYS A 149 -3.69 10.97 9.63
N ASN A 150 -2.80 10.02 9.50
CA ASN A 150 -3.00 8.63 9.77
C ASN A 150 -2.02 8.21 10.87
N SER A 151 -2.39 7.25 11.69
CA SER A 151 -1.54 6.70 12.75
C SER A 151 -0.59 5.61 12.27
N GLU A 152 -0.77 5.16 11.04
CA GLU A 152 0.05 4.10 10.44
C GLU A 152 1.48 4.55 10.21
N THR A 153 2.44 3.65 10.44
CA THR A 153 3.87 3.90 10.27
C THR A 153 4.39 3.21 9.01
N LEU A 154 5.54 3.66 8.49
CA LEU A 154 6.20 3.02 7.36
C LEU A 154 6.50 1.54 7.65
N THR A 155 6.96 1.22 8.86
CA THR A 155 7.25 -0.17 9.27
C THR A 155 6.01 -1.04 9.20
N ARG A 156 4.86 -0.52 9.62
CA ARG A 156 3.60 -1.26 9.54
C ARG A 156 3.19 -1.51 8.10
N MET A 157 3.22 -0.49 7.24
CA MET A 157 2.92 -0.64 5.80
C MET A 157 3.82 -1.70 5.16
N ILE A 158 5.13 -1.67 5.45
CA ILE A 158 6.09 -2.66 4.95
C ILE A 158 5.71 -4.07 5.46
N ALA A 159 5.47 -4.23 6.77
CA ALA A 159 5.10 -5.53 7.34
C ALA A 159 3.79 -6.07 6.76
N GLU A 160 2.78 -5.22 6.56
CA GLU A 160 1.49 -5.62 5.98
C GLU A 160 1.65 -6.05 4.53
N ILE A 161 2.31 -5.27 3.68
CA ILE A 161 2.44 -5.64 2.28
C ILE A 161 3.31 -6.87 2.06
N LEU A 162 4.37 -7.06 2.85
CA LEU A 162 5.17 -8.27 2.82
C LEU A 162 4.34 -9.51 3.24
N THR A 163 3.44 -9.34 4.20
CA THR A 163 2.50 -10.40 4.60
C THR A 163 1.50 -10.71 3.49
N TYR A 164 0.94 -9.69 2.85
CA TYR A 164 -0.07 -9.85 1.81
C TYR A 164 0.47 -10.46 0.53
N THR A 165 1.71 -10.13 0.18
CA THR A 165 2.38 -10.65 -1.01
C THR A 165 3.09 -11.99 -0.79
N ALA A 166 3.18 -12.49 0.46
CA ALA A 166 3.73 -13.80 0.73
C ALA A 166 3.01 -14.88 -0.09
N GLY A 167 3.75 -15.67 -0.84
CA GLY A 167 3.22 -16.67 -1.78
C GLY A 167 2.60 -16.11 -3.07
N MET A 168 2.77 -14.81 -3.35
CA MET A 168 2.34 -14.14 -4.60
C MET A 168 3.47 -13.35 -5.24
N LEU A 169 4.72 -13.58 -4.83
CA LEU A 169 5.89 -12.86 -5.32
C LEU A 169 6.25 -13.18 -6.78
N ASP A 170 5.71 -14.26 -7.31
CA ASP A 170 5.76 -14.60 -8.74
C ASP A 170 4.90 -13.67 -9.60
N LYS A 171 3.85 -13.11 -9.01
CA LYS A 171 2.89 -12.22 -9.68
C LYS A 171 3.12 -10.75 -9.35
N TYR A 172 3.36 -10.43 -8.09
CA TYR A 172 3.44 -9.06 -7.62
C TYR A 172 4.76 -8.76 -6.92
N LYS A 173 5.31 -7.58 -7.16
CA LYS A 173 6.35 -7.01 -6.30
C LYS A 173 5.71 -6.27 -5.13
N PRO A 174 6.16 -6.48 -3.88
CA PRO A 174 5.65 -5.73 -2.75
C PRO A 174 6.02 -4.26 -2.84
N ALA A 175 5.09 -3.37 -2.51
CA ALA A 175 5.31 -1.94 -2.53
C ALA A 175 4.55 -1.22 -1.41
N ILE A 176 5.06 -0.08 -0.99
CA ILE A 176 4.32 0.90 -0.20
C ILE A 176 4.05 2.14 -1.05
N CYS A 177 2.90 2.77 -0.82
CA CYS A 177 2.49 3.95 -1.57
C CYS A 177 1.89 4.99 -0.61
N PHE A 178 2.28 6.25 -0.73
CA PHE A 178 1.75 7.32 0.10
C PHE A 178 1.63 8.63 -0.69
N PHE A 179 0.72 9.48 -0.26
CA PHE A 179 0.53 10.79 -0.87
C PHE A 179 1.55 11.80 -0.37
N GLU A 180 2.01 12.68 -1.25
CA GLU A 180 2.79 13.85 -0.89
C GLU A 180 2.11 14.64 0.25
N GLY A 181 2.92 15.10 1.20
CA GLY A 181 2.44 15.84 2.37
C GLY A 181 1.75 14.99 3.44
N SER A 182 1.51 13.70 3.22
CA SER A 182 1.03 12.76 4.23
C SER A 182 2.02 12.62 5.39
N THR A 183 1.59 11.94 6.46
CA THR A 183 2.50 11.67 7.58
C THR A 183 3.61 10.71 7.16
N GLN A 184 3.27 9.68 6.36
CA GLN A 184 4.22 8.69 5.86
C GLN A 184 5.25 9.31 4.91
N TYR A 185 4.81 10.23 4.07
CA TYR A 185 5.72 11.02 3.23
C TYR A 185 6.75 11.80 4.07
N LYS A 186 6.29 12.44 5.15
CA LYS A 186 7.16 13.19 6.06
C LYS A 186 8.11 12.28 6.83
N ASP A 187 7.63 11.11 7.29
CA ASP A 187 8.44 10.11 7.95
C ASP A 187 9.51 9.57 6.98
N PHE A 188 9.14 9.29 5.74
CA PHE A 188 10.04 8.82 4.69
C PHE A 188 11.14 9.83 4.35
N CYS A 189 10.82 11.13 4.35
CA CYS A 189 11.79 12.21 4.12
C CYS A 189 12.56 12.62 5.39
N ASN A 190 12.30 12.00 6.54
CA ASN A 190 12.99 12.33 7.80
C ASN A 190 14.43 11.83 7.79
N ASP A 191 15.40 12.72 8.02
CA ASP A 191 16.84 12.41 7.95
C ASP A 191 17.26 11.25 8.87
N ALA A 192 16.70 11.18 10.09
CA ALA A 192 17.04 10.12 11.04
C ALA A 192 16.49 8.76 10.57
N ILE A 193 15.32 8.73 9.93
CA ILE A 193 14.73 7.50 9.41
C ILE A 193 15.46 7.07 8.13
N ARG A 194 15.66 7.98 7.19
CA ARG A 194 16.28 7.64 5.90
C ARG A 194 17.75 7.23 6.02
N SER A 195 18.48 7.71 7.03
CA SER A 195 19.86 7.31 7.28
C SER A 195 20.02 6.05 8.12
N ASP A 196 18.92 5.48 8.62
CA ASP A 196 18.95 4.26 9.41
C ASP A 196 19.23 3.03 8.52
N GLU A 197 20.20 2.21 8.91
CA GLU A 197 20.63 1.05 8.11
C GLU A 197 19.55 -0.03 8.00
N ASN A 198 18.72 -0.20 9.03
CA ASN A 198 17.63 -1.17 9.01
C ASN A 198 16.52 -0.70 8.07
N PHE A 199 16.22 0.61 8.07
CA PHE A 199 15.29 1.16 7.10
C PHE A 199 15.80 1.01 5.67
N GLN A 200 17.07 1.30 5.41
CA GLN A 200 17.67 1.08 4.09
C GLN A 200 17.61 -0.39 3.66
N TYR A 201 17.86 -1.32 4.59
CA TYR A 201 17.66 -2.74 4.31
C TYR A 201 16.20 -3.07 3.99
N LEU A 202 15.21 -2.54 4.74
CA LEU A 202 13.79 -2.75 4.46
C LEU A 202 13.39 -2.22 3.09
N LEU A 203 13.99 -1.13 2.61
CA LEU A 203 13.78 -0.59 1.26
C LEU A 203 14.32 -1.50 0.14
N THR A 204 15.17 -2.48 0.46
CA THR A 204 15.54 -3.53 -0.50
C THR A 204 14.45 -4.59 -0.67
N GLN A 205 13.53 -4.70 0.29
CA GLN A 205 12.47 -5.69 0.31
C GLN A 205 11.18 -5.22 -0.36
N VAL A 206 11.00 -3.89 -0.49
CA VAL A 206 9.80 -3.28 -1.08
C VAL A 206 10.16 -2.19 -2.08
N ASP A 207 9.30 -1.97 -3.06
CA ASP A 207 9.34 -0.77 -3.87
C ASP A 207 8.57 0.36 -3.19
N VAL A 208 8.99 1.60 -3.43
CA VAL A 208 8.35 2.78 -2.83
C VAL A 208 7.77 3.65 -3.91
N PHE A 209 6.46 3.91 -3.80
CA PHE A 209 5.74 4.85 -4.63
C PHE A 209 5.26 6.03 -3.81
N TYR A 210 5.25 7.20 -4.44
CA TYR A 210 4.60 8.36 -3.88
C TYR A 210 3.70 9.01 -4.93
N ILE A 211 2.66 9.70 -4.44
CA ILE A 211 1.65 10.32 -5.29
C ILE A 211 1.71 11.82 -5.06
N THR A 212 2.04 12.56 -6.12
CA THR A 212 1.81 14.00 -6.19
C THR A 212 0.43 14.28 -6.74
N TYR A 213 -0.21 15.37 -6.32
CA TYR A 213 -1.55 15.69 -6.80
C TYR A 213 -1.84 17.18 -6.76
N THR A 214 -2.72 17.59 -7.66
CA THR A 214 -3.35 18.92 -7.65
C THR A 214 -4.86 18.76 -7.64
N GLU A 215 -5.57 19.67 -6.99
CA GLU A 215 -7.03 19.60 -6.88
C GLU A 215 -7.66 20.84 -7.50
N ASN A 216 -8.55 20.65 -8.48
CA ASN A 216 -9.33 21.69 -9.14
C ASN A 216 -10.77 21.23 -9.30
N ASP A 217 -11.74 21.99 -8.79
CA ASP A 217 -13.18 21.75 -8.96
C ASP A 217 -13.63 20.30 -8.67
N GLY A 218 -13.10 19.70 -7.59
CA GLY A 218 -13.42 18.34 -7.20
C GLY A 218 -12.75 17.24 -8.05
N ILE A 219 -11.86 17.61 -8.95
CA ILE A 219 -10.98 16.68 -9.65
C ILE A 219 -9.61 16.74 -9.01
N VAL A 220 -9.11 15.59 -8.62
CA VAL A 220 -7.76 15.40 -8.12
C VAL A 220 -6.94 14.77 -9.24
N ASP A 221 -6.16 15.58 -9.94
CA ASP A 221 -5.17 15.11 -10.89
C ASP A 221 -3.98 14.57 -10.11
N TYR A 222 -3.66 13.28 -10.25
CA TYR A 222 -2.57 12.65 -9.55
C TYR A 222 -1.55 12.02 -10.50
N VAL A 223 -0.31 11.94 -10.03
CA VAL A 223 0.78 11.21 -10.69
C VAL A 223 1.41 10.25 -9.70
N ILE A 224 1.58 8.99 -10.10
CA ILE A 224 2.30 7.98 -9.33
C ILE A 224 3.76 8.00 -9.78
N HIS A 225 4.67 8.18 -8.83
CA HIS A 225 6.10 8.18 -9.03
C HIS A 225 6.73 6.97 -8.34
N ASN A 226 7.71 6.35 -8.97
CA ASN A 226 8.56 5.35 -8.32
C ASN A 226 9.80 6.06 -7.75
N HIS A 227 10.03 5.92 -6.45
CA HIS A 227 11.15 6.55 -5.77
C HIS A 227 12.53 6.16 -6.34
N LYS A 228 12.68 4.95 -6.90
CA LYS A 228 13.93 4.50 -7.54
C LYS A 228 14.21 5.24 -8.84
N GLU A 229 13.18 5.73 -9.54
CA GLU A 229 13.31 6.49 -10.80
C GLU A 229 13.32 8.00 -10.55
N GLU A 230 12.51 8.45 -9.61
CA GLU A 230 12.36 9.85 -9.22
C GLU A 230 12.58 9.96 -7.69
N PRO A 231 13.85 10.04 -7.23
CA PRO A 231 14.16 10.08 -5.81
C PRO A 231 13.58 11.32 -5.11
N LEU A 232 13.08 11.13 -3.89
CA LEU A 232 12.60 12.21 -3.02
C LEU A 232 13.72 12.94 -2.28
N TRP A 233 14.95 12.40 -2.31
CA TRP A 233 16.18 13.01 -1.74
C TRP A 233 17.40 12.68 -2.58
#